data_ff80038ecf1946979fbebb0546638800
#
_entry.id   ff80038ecf1946979fbebb0546638800
#
_cell.length_a   1.000
_cell.length_b   1.000
_cell.length_c   1.000
_cell.angle_alpha   90.00
_cell.angle_beta   90.00
_cell.angle_gamma   90.00
#
_symmetry.space_group_name_H-M   'P 1'
#
loop_
_entity.id
_entity.type
_entity.pdbx_description
1 polymer ?
#
loop_
_entity_poly.entity_id
_entity_poly.type
_entity_poly.pdbx_seq_one_letter_code
_entity_poly.pdbx_strand_id
1 'polypeptide(L)'
;MKKWLVAVLLVCLMVFSLTACGERKKNPSGNRADSQASSQAEQTDLPETKNQVVLNIGFSTDESDPRVQSAALFKEQVEEQTEGRIQIELHAGGELGSDAELIQGVISSTVDMTVSSAGNFAGYVHNVGVSAFPFLFSDYEQAWDFIDGKKQQEIEKELGEHNIKVLAHFDNGFRCVTTSKTVGPIQSVADMKGLKIRTPENQIVIETLSALGAEPSVLEFTQLYDALKKGEFDAQENPIPVIYNHKLYKVQANLAITNHSYDAMPFVIRHDLWKELSREDQLVLQASAIEAQLHNRQMIQEQTQEYIGKLQEKGMNITYPDLEDFKKATEKVYDHFSSSYGKELMDLLKDK
;
A
#
# COMPACT_ATOMS: atom_id res chain seq x y z
N MET A 1 -6.54 -27.80 -25.09
CA MET A 1 -6.97 -29.11 -24.54
C MET A 1 -5.81 -29.68 -23.73
N LYS A 2 -5.88 -29.58 -22.40
CA LYS A 2 -5.32 -30.53 -21.43
C LYS A 2 -5.71 -30.01 -20.04
N LYS A 3 -6.61 -30.76 -19.41
CA LYS A 3 -7.11 -30.57 -18.05
C LYS A 3 -6.01 -30.99 -17.09
N TRP A 4 -5.72 -30.20 -16.04
CA TRP A 4 -5.02 -30.68 -14.87
C TRP A 4 -5.95 -30.60 -13.66
N LEU A 5 -6.13 -31.79 -13.09
CA LEU A 5 -6.96 -32.07 -11.92
C LEU A 5 -6.29 -31.57 -10.64
N VAL A 6 -7.08 -30.91 -9.83
CA VAL A 6 -6.77 -30.56 -8.43
C VAL A 6 -6.95 -31.82 -7.60
N ALA A 7 -5.91 -32.30 -6.92
CA ALA A 7 -5.99 -33.36 -5.94
C ALA A 7 -6.17 -32.76 -4.53
N VAL A 8 -7.36 -32.92 -4.00
CA VAL A 8 -7.70 -32.61 -2.59
C VAL A 8 -7.26 -33.79 -1.74
N LEU A 9 -6.35 -33.56 -0.79
CA LEU A 9 -5.91 -34.54 0.18
C LEU A 9 -6.78 -34.41 1.45
N LEU A 10 -7.73 -35.32 1.62
CA LEU A 10 -8.51 -35.53 2.84
C LEU A 10 -7.63 -36.33 3.83
N VAL A 11 -7.30 -35.74 4.98
CA VAL A 11 -6.70 -36.46 6.10
C VAL A 11 -7.80 -36.87 7.06
N CYS A 12 -8.09 -38.19 7.11
CA CYS A 12 -9.00 -38.80 8.08
C CYS A 12 -8.36 -38.89 9.47
N LEU A 13 -9.00 -38.29 10.45
CA LEU A 13 -8.75 -38.54 11.87
C LEU A 13 -9.34 -39.93 12.27
N MET A 14 -8.50 -40.86 12.65
CA MET A 14 -8.92 -42.06 13.35
C MET A 14 -8.94 -41.81 14.86
N VAL A 15 -10.14 -41.90 15.43
CA VAL A 15 -10.36 -41.96 16.87
C VAL A 15 -10.19 -43.41 17.33
N PHE A 16 -9.23 -43.67 18.19
CA PHE A 16 -9.11 -44.97 18.89
C PHE A 16 -9.81 -44.87 20.25
N SER A 17 -10.92 -45.59 20.36
CA SER A 17 -11.59 -45.86 21.63
C SER A 17 -10.96 -47.12 22.27
N LEU A 18 -10.41 -47.02 23.45
CA LEU A 18 -10.05 -48.15 24.27
C LEU A 18 -10.92 -48.16 25.52
N THR A 19 -11.87 -49.11 25.50
CA THR A 19 -12.62 -49.59 26.68
C THR A 19 -11.77 -50.59 27.43
N ALA A 20 -11.62 -50.40 28.75
CA ALA A 20 -11.19 -51.48 29.65
C ALA A 20 -12.09 -51.50 30.88
N CYS A 21 -12.84 -52.58 31.01
CA CYS A 21 -13.59 -53.01 32.19
C CYS A 21 -12.63 -53.58 33.27
N GLY A 22 -12.98 -53.39 34.53
CA GLY A 22 -12.32 -54.07 35.66
C GLY A 22 -13.01 -53.74 36.99
N GLU A 23 -13.92 -54.48 37.33
CA GLU A 23 -14.44 -55.23 38.47
C GLU A 23 -14.44 -54.63 39.87
N ARG A 24 -15.64 -54.82 40.44
CA ARG A 24 -16.13 -54.63 41.85
C ARG A 24 -15.33 -55.37 42.89
N LYS A 25 -15.17 -54.79 44.09
CA LYS A 25 -15.35 -55.48 45.39
C LYS A 25 -15.99 -54.57 46.42
N LYS A 26 -16.92 -55.22 47.19
CA LYS A 26 -17.86 -54.70 48.20
C LYS A 26 -17.21 -54.46 49.55
N ASN A 27 -17.65 -53.41 50.21
CA ASN A 27 -18.23 -53.11 51.54
C ASN A 27 -17.63 -53.83 52.78
N PRO A 28 -17.89 -53.41 54.04
CA PRO A 28 -18.83 -52.36 54.53
C PRO A 28 -18.36 -51.58 55.78
N SER A 29 -19.25 -50.62 56.15
CA SER A 29 -19.64 -50.14 57.48
C SER A 29 -18.84 -49.05 58.19
N GLY A 30 -19.62 -48.00 58.60
CA GLY A 30 -19.39 -47.22 59.80
C GLY A 30 -19.79 -45.75 59.78
N ASN A 31 -21.06 -45.52 59.94
CA ASN A 31 -21.76 -44.52 60.72
C ASN A 31 -21.24 -43.06 60.96
N ARG A 32 -22.22 -42.17 60.77
CA ARG A 32 -22.61 -40.92 61.46
C ARG A 32 -22.11 -39.59 60.91
N ALA A 33 -23.08 -38.90 60.33
CA ALA A 33 -23.62 -37.55 60.60
C ALA A 33 -22.65 -36.46 60.95
N ASP A 34 -22.51 -35.50 60.04
CA ASP A 34 -22.91 -34.10 60.35
C ASP A 34 -23.18 -33.32 59.07
N SER A 35 -24.22 -32.53 59.14
CA SER A 35 -24.72 -31.63 58.13
C SER A 35 -23.86 -30.37 58.02
N GLN A 36 -23.24 -30.11 56.87
CA GLN A 36 -22.93 -28.74 56.49
C GLN A 36 -23.23 -28.58 54.98
N ALA A 37 -24.26 -27.80 54.73
CA ALA A 37 -24.61 -27.29 53.42
C ALA A 37 -23.51 -26.32 52.96
N SER A 38 -22.64 -26.74 52.07
CA SER A 38 -21.80 -25.84 51.30
C SER A 38 -22.54 -25.53 49.98
N SER A 39 -23.04 -24.30 49.90
CA SER A 39 -23.50 -23.69 48.70
C SER A 39 -22.36 -23.69 47.69
N GLN A 40 -22.41 -24.56 46.67
CA GLN A 40 -21.64 -24.38 45.46
C GLN A 40 -22.20 -23.16 44.74
N ALA A 41 -21.47 -22.04 44.84
CA ALA A 41 -21.65 -20.92 43.94
C ALA A 41 -21.25 -21.46 42.54
N GLU A 42 -22.21 -21.60 41.64
CA GLU A 42 -21.99 -21.63 40.23
C GLU A 42 -21.20 -20.38 39.86
N GLN A 43 -19.89 -20.54 39.64
CA GLN A 43 -19.14 -19.55 38.88
C GLN A 43 -19.71 -19.58 37.51
N THR A 44 -20.65 -18.69 37.23
CA THR A 44 -20.94 -18.28 35.86
C THR A 44 -19.68 -17.61 35.34
N ASP A 45 -18.94 -18.32 34.48
CA ASP A 45 -17.96 -17.71 33.59
C ASP A 45 -18.72 -16.66 32.79
N LEU A 46 -18.65 -15.42 33.23
CA LEU A 46 -18.95 -14.28 32.39
C LEU A 46 -17.93 -14.33 31.27
N PRO A 47 -18.35 -14.24 30.00
CA PRO A 47 -17.40 -14.17 28.91
C PRO A 47 -16.46 -12.99 29.21
N GLU A 48 -15.16 -13.28 29.28
CA GLU A 48 -14.16 -12.21 29.30
C GLU A 48 -14.48 -11.29 28.13
N THR A 49 -14.89 -10.08 28.43
CA THR A 49 -14.98 -9.02 27.43
C THR A 49 -13.55 -8.78 26.95
N LYS A 50 -13.15 -9.50 25.90
CA LYS A 50 -11.90 -9.23 25.18
C LYS A 50 -11.93 -7.75 24.81
N ASN A 51 -10.99 -6.97 25.32
CA ASN A 51 -10.92 -5.54 25.05
C ASN A 51 -10.91 -5.34 23.53
N GLN A 52 -11.94 -4.67 23.02
CA GLN A 52 -12.05 -4.32 21.61
C GLN A 52 -10.99 -3.28 21.27
N VAL A 53 -10.24 -3.48 20.20
CA VAL A 53 -9.22 -2.56 19.68
C VAL A 53 -9.76 -1.96 18.39
N VAL A 54 -9.78 -0.64 18.29
CA VAL A 54 -10.14 0.07 17.06
C VAL A 54 -8.86 0.64 16.44
N LEU A 55 -8.62 0.34 15.16
CA LEU A 55 -7.48 0.84 14.39
C LEU A 55 -7.98 1.78 13.30
N ASN A 56 -7.42 2.97 13.24
CA ASN A 56 -7.76 4.01 12.27
C ASN A 56 -6.78 3.99 11.11
N ILE A 57 -7.29 3.86 9.87
CA ILE A 57 -6.49 3.96 8.65
C ILE A 57 -6.84 5.25 7.93
N GLY A 58 -5.88 6.17 7.81
CA GLY A 58 -6.05 7.43 7.09
C GLY A 58 -5.60 7.35 5.63
N PHE A 59 -6.33 8.05 4.72
CA PHE A 59 -6.01 8.18 3.30
C PHE A 59 -6.21 9.62 2.84
N SER A 60 -5.27 10.11 2.04
CA SER A 60 -5.38 11.42 1.37
C SER A 60 -6.34 11.41 0.17
N THR A 61 -6.74 10.21 -0.29
CA THR A 61 -7.59 9.97 -1.46
C THR A 61 -8.99 9.51 -1.05
N ASP A 62 -9.95 9.66 -1.96
CA ASP A 62 -11.34 9.28 -1.72
C ASP A 62 -11.60 7.77 -1.88
N GLU A 63 -12.81 7.33 -1.58
CA GLU A 63 -13.24 5.93 -1.61
C GLU A 63 -13.15 5.27 -3.00
N SER A 64 -13.02 6.04 -4.08
CA SER A 64 -12.87 5.52 -5.43
C SER A 64 -11.45 5.05 -5.74
N ASP A 65 -10.48 5.39 -4.90
CA ASP A 65 -9.09 5.00 -5.07
C ASP A 65 -8.88 3.51 -4.75
N PRO A 66 -8.15 2.75 -5.58
CA PRO A 66 -7.86 1.34 -5.35
C PRO A 66 -7.24 1.01 -4.00
N ARG A 67 -6.45 1.93 -3.41
CA ARG A 67 -5.87 1.73 -2.07
C ARG A 67 -6.92 1.67 -0.98
N VAL A 68 -7.94 2.53 -1.05
CA VAL A 68 -9.06 2.55 -0.08
C VAL A 68 -9.92 1.30 -0.26
N GLN A 69 -10.20 0.91 -1.51
CA GLN A 69 -10.97 -0.30 -1.81
C GLN A 69 -10.27 -1.57 -1.33
N SER A 70 -8.95 -1.64 -1.48
CA SER A 70 -8.16 -2.79 -0.98
C SER A 70 -8.02 -2.78 0.53
N ALA A 71 -7.97 -1.60 1.17
CA ALA A 71 -8.03 -1.50 2.62
C ALA A 71 -9.41 -1.90 3.18
N ALA A 72 -10.49 -1.76 2.40
CA ALA A 72 -11.79 -2.30 2.80
C ALA A 72 -11.79 -3.83 2.86
N LEU A 73 -11.10 -4.52 1.94
CA LEU A 73 -10.87 -5.97 2.04
C LEU A 73 -10.03 -6.34 3.27
N PHE A 74 -8.96 -5.58 3.55
CA PHE A 74 -8.17 -5.76 4.76
C PHE A 74 -9.04 -5.64 6.02
N LYS A 75 -9.90 -4.62 6.09
CA LYS A 75 -10.87 -4.43 7.18
C LYS A 75 -11.75 -5.66 7.37
N GLU A 76 -12.42 -6.10 6.30
CA GLU A 76 -13.33 -7.24 6.33
C GLU A 76 -12.65 -8.49 6.89
N GLN A 77 -11.46 -8.81 6.39
CA GLN A 77 -10.70 -9.99 6.81
C GLN A 77 -10.22 -9.91 8.27
N VAL A 78 -9.70 -8.76 8.69
CA VAL A 78 -9.26 -8.59 10.08
C VAL A 78 -10.42 -8.69 11.05
N GLU A 79 -11.55 -8.04 10.76
CA GLU A 79 -12.73 -8.08 11.62
C GLU A 79 -13.32 -9.49 11.70
N GLU A 80 -13.36 -10.23 10.58
CA GLU A 80 -13.83 -11.61 10.55
C GLU A 80 -12.88 -12.56 11.32
N GLN A 81 -11.58 -12.53 11.03
CA GLN A 81 -10.61 -13.45 11.63
C GLN A 81 -10.38 -13.19 13.12
N THR A 82 -10.65 -11.97 13.60
CA THR A 82 -10.57 -11.62 15.02
C THR A 82 -11.91 -11.69 15.74
N GLU A 83 -12.97 -12.16 15.07
CA GLU A 83 -14.35 -12.19 15.61
C GLU A 83 -14.81 -10.81 16.13
N GLY A 84 -14.43 -9.72 15.45
CA GLY A 84 -14.73 -8.34 15.80
C GLY A 84 -13.94 -7.79 16.99
N ARG A 85 -12.92 -8.48 17.47
CA ARG A 85 -12.04 -8.00 18.55
C ARG A 85 -11.13 -6.87 18.10
N ILE A 86 -10.64 -6.93 16.86
CA ILE A 86 -9.99 -5.79 16.18
C ILE A 86 -10.98 -5.25 15.17
N GLN A 87 -11.29 -3.96 15.28
CA GLN A 87 -12.11 -3.22 14.32
C GLN A 87 -11.25 -2.23 13.55
N ILE A 88 -11.57 -2.02 12.29
CA ILE A 88 -10.86 -1.09 11.40
C ILE A 88 -11.79 0.05 11.01
N GLU A 89 -11.37 1.29 11.20
CA GLU A 89 -12.06 2.47 10.69
C GLU A 89 -11.27 3.09 9.53
N LEU A 90 -11.92 3.28 8.39
CA LEU A 90 -11.33 3.86 7.18
C LEU A 90 -11.70 5.33 7.09
N HIS A 91 -10.70 6.21 7.04
CA HIS A 91 -10.86 7.66 6.93
C HIS A 91 -10.30 8.12 5.59
N ALA A 92 -11.19 8.24 4.59
CA ALA A 92 -10.84 8.60 3.22
C ALA A 92 -10.95 10.12 2.98
N GLY A 93 -10.50 10.59 1.80
CA GLY A 93 -10.68 11.96 1.34
C GLY A 93 -9.89 13.03 2.10
N GLY A 94 -8.84 12.65 2.80
CA GLY A 94 -8.04 13.57 3.60
C GLY A 94 -8.69 13.96 4.93
N GLU A 95 -9.64 13.17 5.43
CA GLU A 95 -10.34 13.43 6.71
C GLU A 95 -9.35 13.58 7.87
N LEU A 96 -8.29 12.74 7.92
CA LEU A 96 -7.24 12.80 8.93
C LEU A 96 -5.98 13.57 8.46
N GLY A 97 -6.00 14.17 7.26
CA GLY A 97 -4.93 15.00 6.72
C GLY A 97 -4.39 14.56 5.37
N SER A 98 -3.35 15.27 4.90
CA SER A 98 -2.55 14.95 3.71
C SER A 98 -1.65 13.73 3.95
N ASP A 99 -1.00 13.22 2.89
CA ASP A 99 -0.03 12.11 3.02
C ASP A 99 1.06 12.41 4.04
N ALA A 100 1.61 13.63 4.05
CA ALA A 100 2.63 14.05 5.00
C ALA A 100 2.10 14.07 6.45
N GLU A 101 0.89 14.59 6.66
CA GLU A 101 0.24 14.63 7.99
C GLU A 101 -0.10 13.22 8.48
N LEU A 102 -0.56 12.33 7.60
CA LEU A 102 -0.85 10.92 7.94
C LEU A 102 0.41 10.16 8.36
N ILE A 103 1.52 10.30 7.63
CA ILE A 103 2.81 9.69 8.00
C ILE A 103 3.30 10.25 9.34
N GLN A 104 3.23 11.57 9.51
CA GLN A 104 3.58 12.21 10.78
C GLN A 104 2.67 11.73 11.92
N GLY A 105 1.38 11.49 11.63
CA GLY A 105 0.41 10.91 12.56
C GLY A 105 0.80 9.50 13.02
N VAL A 106 1.25 8.64 12.10
CA VAL A 106 1.77 7.30 12.44
C VAL A 106 3.02 7.41 13.33
N ILE A 107 3.95 8.30 12.98
CA ILE A 107 5.17 8.53 13.77
C ILE A 107 4.84 8.99 15.19
N SER A 108 3.89 9.90 15.35
CA SER A 108 3.47 10.48 16.64
C SER A 108 2.38 9.70 17.37
N SER A 109 1.96 8.55 16.83
CA SER A 109 0.91 7.67 17.39
C SER A 109 -0.48 8.33 17.49
N THR A 110 -0.78 9.29 16.60
CA THR A 110 -2.12 9.92 16.47
C THR A 110 -2.96 9.31 15.36
N VAL A 111 -2.34 8.58 14.43
CA VAL A 111 -2.96 7.74 13.40
C VAL A 111 -2.34 6.34 13.52
N ASP A 112 -3.15 5.28 13.43
CA ASP A 112 -2.64 3.93 13.61
C ASP A 112 -1.99 3.38 12.34
N MET A 113 -2.58 3.66 11.17
CA MET A 113 -2.18 3.08 9.88
C MET A 113 -2.40 4.07 8.73
N THR A 114 -1.60 3.94 7.68
CA THR A 114 -1.81 4.67 6.41
C THR A 114 -1.21 3.91 5.23
N VAL A 115 -1.62 4.28 4.01
CA VAL A 115 -1.03 3.85 2.73
C VAL A 115 -0.64 5.09 1.95
N SER A 116 0.65 5.28 1.71
CA SER A 116 1.17 6.46 1.01
C SER A 116 2.34 6.08 0.10
N SER A 117 2.61 6.90 -0.94
CA SER A 117 3.74 6.69 -1.85
C SER A 117 5.06 6.55 -1.10
N ALA A 118 5.90 5.61 -1.54
CA ALA A 118 7.21 5.35 -0.92
C ALA A 118 8.09 6.61 -0.84
N GLY A 119 7.97 7.51 -1.83
CA GLY A 119 8.67 8.79 -1.84
C GLY A 119 8.37 9.69 -0.64
N ASN A 120 7.14 9.65 -0.10
CA ASN A 120 6.76 10.45 1.06
C ASN A 120 7.45 9.98 2.35
N PHE A 121 7.91 8.73 2.40
CA PHE A 121 8.69 8.19 3.52
C PHE A 121 10.20 8.49 3.39
N ALA A 122 10.67 8.89 2.19
CA ALA A 122 12.09 9.12 1.92
C ALA A 122 12.68 10.28 2.74
N GLY A 123 11.84 11.19 3.27
CA GLY A 123 12.26 12.22 4.20
C GLY A 123 12.73 11.68 5.56
N TYR A 124 12.33 10.47 5.92
CA TYR A 124 12.69 9.77 7.16
C TYR A 124 13.76 8.71 6.90
N VAL A 125 13.57 7.88 5.89
CA VAL A 125 14.52 6.86 5.44
C VAL A 125 14.70 7.00 3.94
N HIS A 126 15.81 7.63 3.56
CA HIS A 126 16.08 8.04 2.19
C HIS A 126 15.92 6.91 1.17
N ASN A 127 16.41 5.72 1.50
CA ASN A 127 16.41 4.57 0.59
C ASN A 127 15.02 3.97 0.30
N VAL A 128 14.00 4.30 1.08
CA VAL A 128 12.61 3.78 0.85
C VAL A 128 12.06 4.26 -0.50
N GLY A 129 12.46 5.45 -0.94
CA GLY A 129 12.02 6.03 -2.21
C GLY A 129 12.65 5.43 -3.47
N VAL A 130 13.54 4.44 -3.35
CA VAL A 130 14.37 3.90 -4.45
C VAL A 130 13.56 3.37 -5.64
N SER A 131 12.36 2.86 -5.43
CA SER A 131 11.48 2.38 -6.50
C SER A 131 11.07 3.44 -7.53
N ALA A 132 11.19 4.72 -7.16
CA ALA A 132 10.81 5.84 -8.00
C ALA A 132 11.88 6.28 -9.01
N PHE A 133 13.05 5.61 -9.07
CA PHE A 133 14.07 5.93 -10.08
C PHE A 133 13.50 5.83 -11.50
N PRO A 134 13.88 6.75 -12.40
CA PRO A 134 13.28 6.80 -13.73
C PRO A 134 13.58 5.54 -14.53
N PHE A 135 12.52 4.96 -15.11
CA PHE A 135 12.59 3.77 -15.97
C PHE A 135 13.30 2.56 -15.33
N LEU A 136 13.29 2.47 -13.99
CA LEU A 136 13.94 1.39 -13.25
C LEU A 136 13.33 0.03 -13.57
N PHE A 137 12.02 -0.03 -13.75
CA PHE A 137 11.27 -1.26 -14.02
C PHE A 137 10.60 -1.18 -15.39
N SER A 138 10.65 -2.29 -16.14
CA SER A 138 10.00 -2.41 -17.44
C SER A 138 8.52 -2.81 -17.34
N ASP A 139 8.15 -3.50 -16.27
CA ASP A 139 6.82 -4.05 -16.04
C ASP A 139 6.54 -4.25 -14.52
N TYR A 140 5.32 -4.65 -14.21
CA TYR A 140 4.89 -4.86 -12.84
C TYR A 140 5.58 -6.04 -12.16
N GLU A 141 5.89 -7.13 -12.88
CA GLU A 141 6.54 -8.31 -12.32
C GLU A 141 7.93 -7.95 -11.80
N GLN A 142 8.71 -7.23 -12.60
CA GLN A 142 10.03 -6.73 -12.21
C GLN A 142 9.96 -5.78 -11.00
N ALA A 143 8.95 -4.91 -10.96
CA ALA A 143 8.75 -4.01 -9.81
C ALA A 143 8.41 -4.78 -8.54
N TRP A 144 7.52 -5.77 -8.61
CA TRP A 144 7.12 -6.58 -7.46
C TRP A 144 8.25 -7.46 -6.93
N ASP A 145 9.03 -8.08 -7.83
CA ASP A 145 10.21 -8.87 -7.44
C ASP A 145 11.21 -8.03 -6.62
N PHE A 146 11.36 -6.75 -6.97
CA PHE A 146 12.20 -5.84 -6.21
C PHE A 146 11.56 -5.44 -4.87
N ILE A 147 10.32 -4.96 -4.90
CA ILE A 147 9.61 -4.42 -3.73
C ILE A 147 9.36 -5.49 -2.66
N ASP A 148 9.02 -6.73 -3.06
CA ASP A 148 8.82 -7.83 -2.13
C ASP A 148 10.16 -8.51 -1.74
N GLY A 149 11.26 -8.08 -2.36
CA GLY A 149 12.58 -8.65 -2.20
C GLY A 149 13.22 -8.34 -0.84
N LYS A 150 14.24 -9.13 -0.50
CA LYS A 150 14.98 -8.99 0.78
C LYS A 150 15.63 -7.62 0.96
N LYS A 151 16.12 -7.02 -0.14
CA LYS A 151 16.80 -5.71 -0.09
C LYS A 151 15.85 -4.60 0.34
N GLN A 152 14.64 -4.58 -0.23
CA GLN A 152 13.59 -3.62 0.17
C GLN A 152 13.21 -3.84 1.64
N GLN A 153 13.04 -5.08 2.07
CA GLN A 153 12.76 -5.40 3.48
C GLN A 153 13.87 -4.97 4.44
N GLU A 154 15.13 -4.98 4.01
CA GLU A 154 16.27 -4.46 4.80
C GLU A 154 16.21 -2.95 4.95
N ILE A 155 15.93 -2.24 3.85
CA ILE A 155 15.75 -0.78 3.84
C ILE A 155 14.62 -0.36 4.78
N GLU A 156 13.52 -1.07 4.76
CA GLU A 156 12.33 -0.73 5.54
C GLU A 156 12.46 -0.98 7.04
N LYS A 157 13.42 -1.82 7.47
CA LYS A 157 13.70 -1.97 8.91
C LYS A 157 14.10 -0.66 9.56
N GLU A 158 14.76 0.24 8.83
CA GLU A 158 15.15 1.55 9.33
C GLU A 158 13.93 2.43 9.67
N LEU A 159 12.78 2.23 9.01
CA LEU A 159 11.54 2.91 9.35
C LEU A 159 11.06 2.61 10.79
N GLY A 160 11.47 1.47 11.35
CA GLY A 160 11.18 1.12 12.73
C GLY A 160 11.74 2.10 13.77
N GLU A 161 12.82 2.81 13.45
CA GLU A 161 13.40 3.88 14.28
C GLU A 161 12.50 5.13 14.31
N HIS A 162 11.65 5.27 13.31
CA HIS A 162 10.64 6.33 13.16
C HIS A 162 9.23 5.87 13.55
N ASN A 163 9.10 4.83 14.36
CA ASN A 163 7.80 4.26 14.78
C ASN A 163 6.93 3.72 13.63
N ILE A 164 7.51 3.31 12.51
CA ILE A 164 6.80 2.80 11.34
C ILE A 164 7.12 1.33 11.12
N LYS A 165 6.09 0.49 10.95
CA LYS A 165 6.20 -0.91 10.53
C LYS A 165 5.47 -1.10 9.21
N VAL A 166 6.17 -1.53 8.17
CA VAL A 166 5.56 -1.92 6.89
C VAL A 166 4.93 -3.30 7.03
N LEU A 167 3.67 -3.44 6.62
CA LEU A 167 2.93 -4.69 6.55
C LEU A 167 2.93 -5.27 5.14
N ALA A 168 2.73 -4.43 4.13
CA ALA A 168 2.61 -4.83 2.73
C ALA A 168 2.91 -3.64 1.82
N HIS A 169 2.94 -3.86 0.49
CA HIS A 169 3.10 -2.81 -0.51
C HIS A 169 1.95 -2.83 -1.50
N PHE A 170 1.13 -1.80 -1.45
CA PHE A 170 0.16 -1.55 -2.51
C PHE A 170 0.85 -0.91 -3.70
N ASP A 171 0.21 -1.01 -4.86
CA ASP A 171 0.62 -0.32 -6.08
C ASP A 171 -0.18 0.95 -6.27
N ASN A 172 0.50 2.03 -6.64
CA ASN A 172 -0.13 3.13 -7.36
C ASN A 172 -0.01 2.90 -8.89
N GLY A 173 1.10 2.29 -9.28
CA GLY A 173 1.40 1.90 -10.67
C GLY A 173 2.43 2.79 -11.33
N PHE A 174 2.58 2.63 -12.67
CA PHE A 174 3.49 3.44 -13.47
C PHE A 174 2.91 4.83 -13.72
N ARG A 175 3.72 5.86 -13.49
CA ARG A 175 3.33 7.26 -13.57
C ARG A 175 3.48 7.80 -14.98
N CYS A 176 2.45 8.54 -15.43
CA CYS A 176 2.33 9.14 -16.75
C CYS A 176 2.08 10.65 -16.63
N VAL A 177 2.47 11.41 -17.64
CA VAL A 177 2.30 12.87 -17.65
C VAL A 177 0.97 13.26 -18.28
N THR A 178 0.23 14.15 -17.63
CA THR A 178 -0.92 14.84 -18.25
C THR A 178 -0.64 16.33 -18.42
N THR A 179 -1.26 16.95 -19.44
CA THR A 179 -1.15 18.37 -19.72
C THR A 179 -2.49 19.01 -19.97
N SER A 180 -2.56 20.31 -19.71
CA SER A 180 -3.73 21.15 -20.02
C SER A 180 -3.96 21.26 -21.53
N LYS A 181 -5.14 21.70 -21.92
CA LYS A 181 -5.48 21.93 -23.33
C LYS A 181 -4.60 23.01 -23.99
N THR A 182 -4.19 24.00 -23.22
CA THR A 182 -3.38 25.14 -23.71
C THR A 182 -1.94 24.74 -24.01
N VAL A 183 -1.41 23.79 -23.27
CA VAL A 183 -0.05 23.24 -23.47
C VAL A 183 0.00 22.33 -24.71
N GLY A 184 -1.00 21.47 -24.88
CA GLY A 184 -1.02 20.44 -25.91
C GLY A 184 -0.38 19.13 -25.48
N PRO A 185 -0.30 18.13 -26.38
CA PRO A 185 0.20 16.78 -26.06
C PRO A 185 1.73 16.73 -25.97
N ILE A 186 2.24 15.85 -25.12
CA ILE A 186 3.65 15.48 -25.05
C ILE A 186 3.90 14.34 -26.06
N GLN A 187 4.79 14.56 -27.02
CA GLN A 187 5.20 13.57 -28.04
C GLN A 187 6.71 13.28 -27.99
N SER A 188 7.48 14.17 -27.34
CA SER A 188 8.94 14.06 -27.21
C SER A 188 9.42 14.73 -25.93
N VAL A 189 10.68 14.50 -25.56
CA VAL A 189 11.33 15.20 -24.43
C VAL A 189 11.31 16.72 -24.61
N ALA A 190 11.37 17.22 -25.86
CA ALA A 190 11.36 18.65 -26.13
C ALA A 190 10.07 19.33 -25.64
N ASP A 191 8.94 18.61 -25.63
CA ASP A 191 7.64 19.11 -25.19
C ASP A 191 7.55 19.25 -23.67
N MET A 192 8.50 18.65 -22.92
CA MET A 192 8.59 18.79 -21.46
C MET A 192 9.23 20.11 -21.03
N LYS A 193 9.94 20.79 -21.94
CA LYS A 193 10.77 21.95 -21.58
C LYS A 193 9.94 23.13 -21.05
N GLY A 194 10.26 23.55 -19.83
CA GLY A 194 9.65 24.71 -19.18
C GLY A 194 8.23 24.48 -18.69
N LEU A 195 7.71 23.22 -18.71
CA LEU A 195 6.40 22.91 -18.16
C LEU A 195 6.38 23.10 -16.65
N LYS A 196 5.46 23.92 -16.17
CA LYS A 196 5.14 23.98 -14.73
C LYS A 196 4.36 22.74 -14.37
N ILE A 197 5.05 21.77 -13.81
CA ILE A 197 4.48 20.45 -13.50
C ILE A 197 4.36 20.24 -11.99
N ARG A 198 3.15 19.88 -11.55
CA ARG A 198 2.96 19.48 -10.17
C ARG A 198 3.48 18.06 -9.94
N THR A 199 4.17 17.84 -8.82
CA THR A 199 4.60 16.52 -8.37
C THR A 199 4.38 16.36 -6.86
N PRO A 200 4.27 15.12 -6.32
CA PRO A 200 4.33 14.90 -4.87
C PRO A 200 5.74 15.19 -4.33
N GLU A 201 5.89 15.22 -3.01
CA GLU A 201 7.19 15.37 -2.36
C GLU A 201 8.01 14.08 -2.52
N ASN A 202 8.68 13.97 -3.67
CA ASN A 202 9.59 12.87 -3.99
C ASN A 202 10.78 13.42 -4.75
N GLN A 203 11.96 13.45 -4.09
CA GLN A 203 13.15 14.08 -4.66
C GLN A 203 13.60 13.40 -5.96
N ILE A 204 13.45 12.07 -6.10
CA ILE A 204 13.82 11.35 -7.32
C ILE A 204 12.91 11.77 -8.48
N VAL A 205 11.60 11.90 -8.23
CA VAL A 205 10.64 12.34 -9.27
C VAL A 205 10.88 13.80 -9.64
N ILE A 206 11.16 14.67 -8.67
CA ILE A 206 11.52 16.09 -8.92
C ILE A 206 12.76 16.17 -9.83
N GLU A 207 13.83 15.44 -9.51
CA GLU A 207 15.05 15.42 -10.32
C GLU A 207 14.80 14.78 -11.70
N THR A 208 13.95 13.76 -11.79
CA THR A 208 13.54 13.13 -13.06
C THR A 208 12.84 14.14 -13.95
N LEU A 209 11.85 14.85 -13.46
CA LEU A 209 11.11 15.87 -14.23
C LEU A 209 12.00 17.05 -14.62
N SER A 210 12.89 17.48 -13.72
CA SER A 210 13.91 18.50 -14.00
C SER A 210 14.88 18.03 -15.09
N ALA A 211 15.29 16.76 -15.05
CA ALA A 211 16.15 16.17 -16.06
C ALA A 211 15.49 16.14 -17.45
N LEU A 212 14.18 15.97 -17.52
CA LEU A 212 13.37 16.05 -18.73
C LEU A 212 13.15 17.51 -19.20
N GLY A 213 13.57 18.50 -18.43
CA GLY A 213 13.47 19.94 -18.76
C GLY A 213 12.24 20.65 -18.24
N ALA A 214 11.39 19.99 -17.45
CA ALA A 214 10.23 20.59 -16.81
C ALA A 214 10.65 21.43 -15.57
N GLU A 215 9.70 22.24 -15.07
CA GLU A 215 9.81 23.02 -13.83
C GLU A 215 8.88 22.39 -12.76
N PRO A 216 9.34 21.35 -12.03
CA PRO A 216 8.52 20.68 -11.04
C PRO A 216 8.34 21.53 -9.78
N SER A 217 7.13 21.49 -9.23
CA SER A 217 6.83 22.07 -7.93
C SER A 217 5.95 21.14 -7.10
N VAL A 218 6.26 21.01 -5.81
CA VAL A 218 5.53 20.15 -4.89
C VAL A 218 4.22 20.79 -4.48
N LEU A 219 3.16 19.99 -4.48
CA LEU A 219 1.86 20.35 -3.93
C LEU A 219 1.18 19.07 -3.41
N GLU A 220 0.49 19.17 -2.26
CA GLU A 220 -0.27 18.08 -1.69
C GLU A 220 -1.35 17.56 -2.64
N PHE A 221 -1.62 16.23 -2.61
CA PHE A 221 -2.58 15.61 -3.51
C PHE A 221 -3.99 16.17 -3.33
N THR A 222 -4.40 16.45 -2.10
CA THR A 222 -5.71 17.04 -1.76
C THR A 222 -5.99 18.37 -2.43
N GLN A 223 -4.96 19.11 -2.84
CA GLN A 223 -5.05 20.42 -3.50
C GLN A 223 -4.91 20.33 -5.03
N LEU A 224 -4.51 19.17 -5.58
CA LEU A 224 -4.12 18.98 -6.98
C LEU A 224 -5.20 19.40 -7.97
N TYR A 225 -6.42 18.87 -7.81
CA TYR A 225 -7.50 19.13 -8.76
C TYR A 225 -7.82 20.62 -8.89
N ASP A 226 -7.90 21.31 -7.76
CA ASP A 226 -8.23 22.76 -7.74
C ASP A 226 -7.09 23.61 -8.30
N ALA A 227 -5.83 23.26 -8.02
CA ALA A 227 -4.67 23.95 -8.58
C ALA A 227 -4.61 23.81 -10.12
N LEU A 228 -4.83 22.59 -10.64
CA LEU A 228 -4.93 22.36 -12.10
C LEU A 228 -6.10 23.11 -12.72
N LYS A 229 -7.27 23.12 -12.07
CA LYS A 229 -8.46 23.84 -12.53
C LYS A 229 -8.25 25.35 -12.60
N LYS A 230 -7.47 25.92 -11.69
CA LYS A 230 -7.09 27.34 -11.67
C LYS A 230 -5.99 27.67 -12.67
N GLY A 231 -5.31 26.65 -13.26
CA GLY A 231 -4.18 26.86 -14.16
C GLY A 231 -2.89 27.29 -13.44
N GLU A 232 -2.74 26.93 -12.16
CA GLU A 232 -1.51 27.16 -11.40
C GLU A 232 -0.37 26.27 -11.92
N PHE A 233 -0.73 25.12 -12.52
CA PHE A 233 0.17 24.17 -13.17
C PHE A 233 -0.29 23.88 -14.60
N ASP A 234 0.65 23.72 -15.50
CA ASP A 234 0.46 23.29 -16.89
C ASP A 234 0.18 21.79 -16.99
N ALA A 235 0.80 21.04 -16.09
CA ALA A 235 0.89 19.59 -16.11
C ALA A 235 0.88 18.99 -14.69
N GLN A 236 0.63 17.70 -14.63
CA GLN A 236 0.86 16.84 -13.47
C GLN A 236 1.28 15.46 -13.94
N GLU A 237 1.78 14.61 -13.04
CA GLU A 237 2.09 13.21 -13.30
C GLU A 237 1.46 12.32 -12.24
N ASN A 238 0.83 11.26 -12.67
CA ASN A 238 0.20 10.23 -11.83
C ASN A 238 -0.05 8.95 -12.67
N PRO A 239 -0.30 7.82 -12.02
CA PRO A 239 -0.78 6.62 -12.70
C PRO A 239 -2.17 6.79 -13.32
N ILE A 240 -2.46 5.99 -14.34
CA ILE A 240 -3.72 6.05 -15.09
C ILE A 240 -4.96 5.86 -14.20
N PRO A 241 -4.99 4.93 -13.23
CA PRO A 241 -6.12 4.79 -12.31
C PRO A 241 -6.41 6.08 -11.52
N VAL A 242 -5.37 6.74 -11.03
CA VAL A 242 -5.50 8.03 -10.32
C VAL A 242 -6.07 9.11 -11.23
N ILE A 243 -5.56 9.23 -12.47
CA ILE A 243 -6.04 10.22 -13.45
C ILE A 243 -7.55 10.05 -13.71
N TYR A 244 -8.01 8.80 -13.82
CA TYR A 244 -9.42 8.52 -14.09
C TYR A 244 -10.29 8.70 -12.84
N ASN A 245 -9.97 8.03 -11.74
CA ASN A 245 -10.80 7.98 -10.53
C ASN A 245 -10.96 9.38 -9.90
N HIS A 246 -9.89 10.17 -9.84
CA HIS A 246 -9.94 11.56 -9.34
C HIS A 246 -10.33 12.58 -10.41
N LYS A 247 -10.84 12.12 -11.56
CA LYS A 247 -11.44 12.95 -12.62
C LYS A 247 -10.51 14.03 -13.16
N LEU A 248 -9.18 13.80 -13.14
CA LEU A 248 -8.20 14.78 -13.62
C LEU A 248 -8.38 15.07 -15.11
N TYR A 249 -9.00 14.17 -15.87
CA TYR A 249 -9.40 14.39 -17.27
C TYR A 249 -10.37 15.58 -17.48
N LYS A 250 -10.99 16.10 -16.41
CA LYS A 250 -11.84 17.29 -16.51
C LYS A 250 -11.03 18.59 -16.57
N VAL A 251 -9.80 18.57 -16.10
CA VAL A 251 -8.90 19.72 -15.98
C VAL A 251 -7.59 19.54 -16.75
N GLN A 252 -7.34 18.33 -17.29
CA GLN A 252 -6.22 17.97 -18.14
C GLN A 252 -6.75 17.35 -19.43
N ALA A 253 -6.24 17.79 -20.58
CA ALA A 253 -6.78 17.40 -21.89
C ALA A 253 -5.95 16.32 -22.60
N ASN A 254 -4.69 16.14 -22.22
CA ASN A 254 -3.78 15.20 -22.87
C ASN A 254 -3.15 14.28 -21.82
N LEU A 255 -2.88 13.04 -22.22
CA LEU A 255 -2.16 12.02 -21.45
C LEU A 255 -1.03 11.45 -22.30
N ALA A 256 0.20 11.59 -21.88
CA ALA A 256 1.35 10.90 -22.46
C ALA A 256 1.69 9.67 -21.62
N ILE A 257 1.66 8.50 -22.26
CA ILE A 257 2.04 7.23 -21.62
C ILE A 257 3.56 7.16 -21.55
N THR A 258 4.11 7.80 -20.52
CA THR A 258 5.55 7.89 -20.32
C THR A 258 6.10 6.78 -19.45
N ASN A 259 5.32 6.24 -18.51
CA ASN A 259 5.73 5.21 -17.55
C ASN A 259 7.12 5.52 -16.94
N HIS A 260 7.38 6.78 -16.67
CA HIS A 260 8.70 7.29 -16.35
C HIS A 260 9.18 6.95 -14.94
N SER A 261 8.27 6.51 -14.07
CA SER A 261 8.55 6.11 -12.69
C SER A 261 7.50 5.11 -12.23
N TYR A 262 7.89 4.17 -11.35
CA TYR A 262 6.97 3.27 -10.67
C TYR A 262 6.73 3.77 -9.25
N ASP A 263 5.50 3.71 -8.78
CA ASP A 263 5.09 4.22 -7.49
C ASP A 263 4.55 3.10 -6.59
N ALA A 264 5.42 2.57 -5.73
CA ALA A 264 5.05 1.65 -4.67
C ALA A 264 4.48 2.43 -3.48
N MET A 265 3.51 1.83 -2.79
CA MET A 265 2.86 2.42 -1.64
C MET A 265 2.97 1.50 -0.41
N PRO A 266 3.92 1.73 0.50
CA PRO A 266 3.95 1.05 1.78
C PRO A 266 2.63 1.19 2.54
N PHE A 267 2.03 0.06 2.92
CA PHE A 267 0.94 -0.03 3.87
C PHE A 267 1.55 -0.22 5.25
N VAL A 268 1.41 0.77 6.10
CA VAL A 268 2.13 0.86 7.36
C VAL A 268 1.21 0.92 8.58
N ILE A 269 1.73 0.41 9.70
CA ILE A 269 1.15 0.54 11.03
C ILE A 269 2.19 1.16 11.97
N ARG A 270 1.77 1.91 12.97
CA ARG A 270 2.68 2.42 13.99
C ARG A 270 3.34 1.26 14.76
N HIS A 271 4.66 1.33 14.90
CA HIS A 271 5.47 0.22 15.38
C HIS A 271 5.29 -0.06 16.87
N ASP A 272 5.00 0.95 17.69
CA ASP A 272 4.69 0.79 19.11
C ASP A 272 3.43 -0.07 19.30
N LEU A 273 2.34 0.24 18.60
CA LEU A 273 1.11 -0.57 18.60
C LEU A 273 1.38 -2.00 18.12
N TRP A 274 2.11 -2.16 17.01
CA TRP A 274 2.47 -3.48 16.49
C TRP A 274 3.13 -4.37 17.54
N LYS A 275 4.00 -3.81 18.39
CA LYS A 275 4.68 -4.56 19.47
C LYS A 275 3.76 -4.95 20.61
N GLU A 276 2.68 -4.20 20.85
CA GLU A 276 1.67 -4.47 21.88
C GLU A 276 0.67 -5.55 21.46
N LEU A 277 0.49 -5.77 20.15
CA LEU A 277 -0.41 -6.79 19.63
C LEU A 277 0.09 -8.20 19.96
N SER A 278 -0.84 -9.12 20.22
CA SER A 278 -0.53 -10.53 20.36
C SER A 278 0.10 -11.09 19.08
N ARG A 279 0.86 -12.19 19.21
CA ARG A 279 1.43 -12.84 18.03
C ARG A 279 0.37 -13.32 17.04
N GLU A 280 -0.78 -13.74 17.55
CA GLU A 280 -1.94 -14.13 16.73
C GLU A 280 -2.46 -12.95 15.93
N ASP A 281 -2.67 -11.80 16.57
CA ASP A 281 -3.15 -10.57 15.91
C ASP A 281 -2.16 -10.05 14.87
N GLN A 282 -0.86 -10.09 15.17
CA GLN A 282 0.18 -9.75 14.21
C GLN A 282 0.12 -10.63 12.96
N LEU A 283 -0.14 -11.93 13.11
CA LEU A 283 -0.27 -12.85 11.98
C LEU A 283 -1.53 -12.57 11.16
N VAL A 284 -2.66 -12.29 11.80
CA VAL A 284 -3.90 -11.92 11.11
C VAL A 284 -3.70 -10.63 10.31
N LEU A 285 -3.22 -9.56 10.95
CA LEU A 285 -2.98 -8.28 10.27
C LEU A 285 -1.99 -8.42 9.11
N GLN A 286 -0.90 -9.16 9.31
CA GLN A 286 0.10 -9.38 8.27
C GLN A 286 -0.46 -10.15 7.07
N ALA A 287 -1.21 -11.24 7.32
CA ALA A 287 -1.81 -12.06 6.26
C ALA A 287 -2.86 -11.26 5.49
N SER A 288 -3.77 -10.57 6.19
CA SER A 288 -4.79 -9.73 5.57
C SER A 288 -4.19 -8.56 4.77
N ALA A 289 -3.08 -7.98 5.22
CA ALA A 289 -2.38 -6.93 4.48
C ALA A 289 -1.78 -7.46 3.17
N ILE A 290 -1.23 -8.67 3.16
CA ILE A 290 -0.71 -9.32 1.94
C ILE A 290 -1.84 -9.63 0.96
N GLU A 291 -2.99 -10.12 1.43
CA GLU A 291 -4.13 -10.36 0.55
C GLU A 291 -4.70 -9.07 -0.04
N ALA A 292 -4.78 -8.01 0.77
CA ALA A 292 -5.16 -6.68 0.29
C ALA A 292 -4.16 -6.13 -0.74
N GLN A 293 -2.84 -6.38 -0.57
CA GLN A 293 -1.80 -6.07 -1.56
C GLN A 293 -2.08 -6.76 -2.90
N LEU A 294 -2.34 -8.08 -2.88
CA LEU A 294 -2.60 -8.83 -4.11
C LEU A 294 -3.86 -8.33 -4.84
N HIS A 295 -4.91 -8.04 -4.08
CA HIS A 295 -6.13 -7.43 -4.61
C HIS A 295 -5.88 -6.05 -5.22
N ASN A 296 -5.11 -5.20 -4.54
CA ASN A 296 -4.74 -3.88 -5.05
C ASN A 296 -3.95 -3.98 -6.35
N ARG A 297 -2.92 -4.84 -6.42
CA ARG A 297 -2.09 -5.06 -7.60
C ARG A 297 -2.91 -5.51 -8.81
N GLN A 298 -3.80 -6.47 -8.60
CA GLN A 298 -4.72 -6.91 -9.66
C GLN A 298 -5.60 -5.76 -10.13
N MET A 299 -6.20 -5.02 -9.21
CA MET A 299 -7.08 -3.88 -9.53
C MET A 299 -6.33 -2.79 -10.31
N ILE A 300 -5.10 -2.44 -9.92
CA ILE A 300 -4.27 -1.44 -10.62
C ILE A 300 -3.97 -1.89 -12.05
N GLN A 301 -3.61 -3.16 -12.27
CA GLN A 301 -3.37 -3.68 -13.62
C GLN A 301 -4.64 -3.62 -14.49
N GLU A 302 -5.77 -4.11 -13.99
CA GLU A 302 -7.04 -4.11 -14.69
C GLU A 302 -7.49 -2.68 -15.03
N GLN A 303 -7.46 -1.78 -14.06
CA GLN A 303 -7.83 -0.38 -14.26
C GLN A 303 -6.89 0.36 -15.20
N THR A 304 -5.58 0.08 -15.15
CA THR A 304 -4.61 0.69 -16.06
C THR A 304 -4.95 0.38 -17.52
N GLN A 305 -5.28 -0.89 -17.82
CA GLN A 305 -5.65 -1.30 -19.18
C GLN A 305 -7.00 -0.72 -19.61
N GLU A 306 -8.00 -0.80 -18.74
CA GLU A 306 -9.37 -0.37 -19.05
C GLU A 306 -9.47 1.16 -19.20
N TYR A 307 -8.80 1.91 -18.32
CA TYR A 307 -9.02 3.35 -18.20
C TYR A 307 -8.36 4.17 -19.31
N ILE A 308 -7.38 3.63 -20.04
CA ILE A 308 -6.88 4.28 -21.26
C ILE A 308 -8.04 4.51 -22.25
N GLY A 309 -8.84 3.49 -22.52
CA GLY A 309 -10.01 3.61 -23.40
C GLY A 309 -11.06 4.56 -22.85
N LYS A 310 -11.35 4.45 -21.55
CA LYS A 310 -12.31 5.34 -20.89
C LYS A 310 -11.86 6.81 -20.89
N LEU A 311 -10.57 7.09 -20.74
CA LEU A 311 -10.02 8.46 -20.81
C LEU A 311 -10.14 9.02 -22.23
N GLN A 312 -9.95 8.20 -23.27
CA GLN A 312 -10.22 8.59 -24.66
C GLN A 312 -11.70 8.94 -24.88
N GLU A 313 -12.62 8.13 -24.36
CA GLU A 313 -14.06 8.39 -24.39
C GLU A 313 -14.43 9.70 -23.63
N LYS A 314 -13.67 10.05 -22.57
CA LYS A 314 -13.82 11.34 -21.88
C LYS A 314 -13.22 12.53 -22.65
N GLY A 315 -12.60 12.28 -23.81
CA GLY A 315 -12.06 13.31 -24.69
C GLY A 315 -10.58 13.65 -24.45
N MET A 316 -9.86 12.87 -23.64
CA MET A 316 -8.41 13.04 -23.54
C MET A 316 -7.70 12.58 -24.81
N ASN A 317 -6.75 13.37 -25.28
CA ASN A 317 -5.82 12.99 -26.33
C ASN A 317 -4.68 12.17 -25.72
N ILE A 318 -4.53 10.91 -26.15
CA ILE A 318 -3.52 9.99 -25.60
C ILE A 318 -2.36 9.85 -26.59
N THR A 319 -1.14 10.03 -26.11
CA THR A 319 0.09 9.89 -26.88
C THR A 319 0.99 8.80 -26.29
N TYR A 320 1.78 8.20 -27.16
CA TYR A 320 2.79 7.18 -26.85
C TYR A 320 4.14 7.68 -27.37
N PRO A 321 4.83 8.56 -26.62
CA PRO A 321 6.12 9.09 -27.03
C PRO A 321 7.17 7.98 -27.14
N ASP A 322 8.19 8.22 -28.00
CA ASP A 322 9.39 7.38 -27.97
C ASP A 322 10.14 7.62 -26.66
N LEU A 323 10.31 6.59 -25.85
CA LEU A 323 10.89 6.69 -24.50
C LEU A 323 12.42 6.68 -24.48
N GLU A 324 13.09 6.41 -25.60
CA GLU A 324 14.57 6.33 -25.62
C GLU A 324 15.21 7.68 -25.28
N ASP A 325 14.68 8.78 -25.80
CA ASP A 325 15.17 10.12 -25.45
C ASP A 325 14.83 10.50 -24.00
N PHE A 326 13.69 10.03 -23.46
CA PHE A 326 13.33 10.24 -22.06
C PHE A 326 14.28 9.48 -21.13
N LYS A 327 14.58 8.21 -21.40
CA LYS A 327 15.55 7.39 -20.66
C LYS A 327 16.92 8.06 -20.65
N LYS A 328 17.43 8.44 -21.82
CA LYS A 328 18.71 9.10 -21.98
C LYS A 328 18.81 10.43 -21.21
N ALA A 329 17.76 11.24 -21.26
CA ALA A 329 17.73 12.52 -20.53
C ALA A 329 17.78 12.34 -19.00
N THR A 330 17.28 11.19 -18.50
CA THR A 330 17.19 10.89 -17.07
C THR A 330 18.37 10.07 -16.52
N GLU A 331 19.32 9.59 -17.35
CA GLU A 331 20.52 8.86 -16.90
C GLU A 331 21.26 9.60 -15.78
N LYS A 332 21.38 10.93 -15.91
CA LYS A 332 22.06 11.78 -14.91
C LYS A 332 21.41 11.76 -13.50
N VAL A 333 20.14 11.33 -13.39
CA VAL A 333 19.48 11.19 -12.10
C VAL A 333 20.13 10.09 -11.28
N TYR A 334 20.50 8.97 -11.90
CA TYR A 334 21.22 7.88 -11.26
C TYR A 334 22.60 8.33 -10.75
N ASP A 335 23.32 9.16 -11.54
CA ASP A 335 24.63 9.69 -11.13
C ASP A 335 24.50 10.69 -9.98
N HIS A 336 23.47 11.55 -10.00
CA HIS A 336 23.20 12.53 -8.94
C HIS A 336 22.98 11.83 -7.58
N PHE A 337 22.25 10.75 -7.55
CA PHE A 337 21.94 10.01 -6.32
C PHE A 337 22.97 8.94 -5.95
N SER A 338 23.98 8.69 -6.78
CA SER A 338 24.95 7.60 -6.57
C SER A 338 25.69 7.67 -5.25
N SER A 339 25.96 8.87 -4.73
CA SER A 339 26.66 9.07 -3.45
C SER A 339 25.74 8.89 -2.23
N SER A 340 24.46 9.27 -2.34
CA SER A 340 23.50 9.24 -1.23
C SER A 340 22.87 7.86 -1.02
N TYR A 341 22.64 7.10 -2.09
CA TYR A 341 22.07 5.73 -2.02
C TYR A 341 23.13 4.64 -1.79
N GLY A 342 24.43 4.99 -1.94
CA GLY A 342 25.52 4.05 -1.81
C GLY A 342 25.71 3.14 -3.02
N LYS A 343 26.96 2.72 -3.25
CA LYS A 343 27.34 1.98 -4.46
C LYS A 343 26.60 0.66 -4.60
N GLU A 344 26.45 -0.12 -3.54
CA GLU A 344 25.81 -1.44 -3.58
C GLU A 344 24.38 -1.38 -4.08
N LEU A 345 23.58 -0.42 -3.56
CA LEU A 345 22.19 -0.25 -4.01
C LEU A 345 22.14 0.25 -5.46
N MET A 346 23.00 1.22 -5.82
CA MET A 346 23.06 1.76 -7.18
C MET A 346 23.52 0.72 -8.21
N ASP A 347 24.43 -0.16 -7.87
CA ASP A 347 24.85 -1.26 -8.75
C ASP A 347 23.68 -2.25 -8.96
N LEU A 348 22.93 -2.58 -7.89
CA LEU A 348 21.71 -3.42 -7.99
C LEU A 348 20.65 -2.82 -8.90
N LEU A 349 20.49 -1.48 -8.91
CA LEU A 349 19.53 -0.80 -9.78
C LEU A 349 19.95 -0.79 -11.27
N LYS A 350 21.27 -0.76 -11.54
CA LYS A 350 21.80 -0.74 -12.91
C LYS A 350 21.82 -2.12 -13.58
N ASP A 351 21.79 -3.19 -12.79
CA ASP A 351 21.81 -4.58 -13.29
C ASP A 351 20.39 -5.08 -13.68
N LYS A 352 19.38 -4.24 -13.60
CA LYS A 352 17.99 -4.50 -13.99
C LYS A 352 17.65 -3.84 -15.33
#